data_0ac00a8dadb959f46d134b82d69588bf
#
_entry.id   0ac00a8dadb959f46d134b82d69588bf
#
_cell.length_a   1.000
_cell.length_b   1.000
_cell.length_c   1.000
_cell.angle_alpha   90.00
_cell.angle_beta   90.00
_cell.angle_gamma   90.00
#
_symmetry.space_group_name_H-M   'P 1'
#
loop_
_entity.id
_entity.type
_entity.pdbx_description
1 polymer ?
#
loop_
_entity_poly.entity_id
_entity_poly.type
_entity_poly.pdbx_seq_one_letter_code
_entity_poly.pdbx_strand_id
1 'polypeptide(L)'
;MAKFQMKELIGTEPITARLGAGSGSANYVTDVEIGKPVKLVGDSQYGLCAAGDQIEGYIAAVETYTADDFSIGSVQFEGRKRVTLDGLQATPGTGTCAVGDYVVAGTAVAKGTALTVPMKVCKATTQTGMYFAWRIVSLEGTGAVGQIAVIERVS
;
A
#
# COMPACT_ATOMS: atom_id res chain seq x y z
N MET A 1 0.87 24.21 16.98
CA MET A 1 1.87 23.17 16.66
C MET A 1 1.52 21.84 17.31
N ALA A 2 1.42 21.73 18.63
CA ALA A 2 1.11 20.47 19.30
C ALA A 2 -0.26 19.87 18.93
N LYS A 3 -1.30 20.66 18.78
CA LYS A 3 -2.63 20.20 18.36
C LYS A 3 -2.67 19.63 16.94
N PHE A 4 -1.87 20.17 16.04
CA PHE A 4 -1.79 19.70 14.66
C PHE A 4 -1.07 18.37 14.59
N GLN A 5 0.02 18.24 15.32
CA GLN A 5 0.77 16.98 15.41
C GLN A 5 -0.05 15.84 16.04
N MET A 6 -0.83 16.15 17.10
CA MET A 6 -1.70 15.15 17.71
C MET A 6 -2.83 14.70 16.77
N LYS A 7 -3.38 15.59 15.97
CA LYS A 7 -4.42 15.25 14.99
C LYS A 7 -3.87 14.38 13.86
N GLU A 8 -2.66 14.64 13.41
CA GLU A 8 -1.99 13.79 12.43
C GLU A 8 -1.66 12.41 13.00
N LEU A 9 -1.20 12.34 14.23
CA LEU A 9 -0.92 11.07 14.91
C LEU A 9 -2.19 10.22 15.11
N ILE A 10 -3.29 10.84 15.54
CA ILE A 10 -4.56 10.12 15.76
C ILE A 10 -5.17 9.63 14.43
N GLY A 11 -5.07 10.42 13.37
CA GLY A 11 -5.58 10.05 12.05
C GLY A 11 -4.69 9.07 11.26
N THR A 12 -3.50 8.75 11.77
CA THR A 12 -2.50 7.91 11.08
C THR A 12 -2.12 6.65 11.85
N GLU A 13 -2.81 6.33 12.92
CA GLU A 13 -2.55 5.09 13.67
C GLU A 13 -2.88 3.84 12.84
N PRO A 14 -1.96 2.88 12.77
CA PRO A 14 -2.24 1.62 12.09
C PRO A 14 -3.26 0.79 12.88
N ILE A 15 -4.11 0.08 12.16
CA ILE A 15 -5.13 -0.79 12.74
C ILE A 15 -4.63 -2.23 12.75
N THR A 16 -4.81 -2.91 13.86
CA THR A 16 -4.51 -4.34 13.96
C THR A 16 -5.43 -5.14 13.05
N ALA A 17 -4.86 -5.97 12.21
CA ALA A 17 -5.59 -6.74 11.22
C ALA A 17 -5.01 -8.15 11.05
N ARG A 18 -5.83 -9.07 10.60
CA ARG A 18 -5.40 -10.38 10.13
C ARG A 18 -4.79 -10.23 8.73
N LEU A 19 -3.60 -10.79 8.55
CA LEU A 19 -2.84 -10.71 7.31
C LEU A 19 -2.78 -12.06 6.61
N GLY A 20 -2.74 -12.04 5.28
CA GLY A 20 -2.67 -13.24 4.46
C GLY A 20 -4.05 -13.75 4.00
N ALA A 21 -4.06 -14.66 3.05
CA ALA A 21 -5.26 -15.19 2.40
C ALA A 21 -5.49 -16.65 2.82
N GLY A 22 -6.16 -16.87 3.94
CA GLY A 22 -6.45 -18.21 4.44
C GLY A 22 -5.51 -18.70 5.54
N SER A 23 -5.50 -19.99 5.81
CA SER A 23 -4.67 -20.64 6.81
C SER A 23 -3.51 -21.43 6.17
N GLY A 24 -2.48 -21.69 6.96
CA GLY A 24 -1.33 -22.48 6.57
C GLY A 24 -0.10 -21.64 6.22
N SER A 25 1.06 -22.26 6.32
CA SER A 25 2.37 -21.60 6.18
C SER A 25 2.59 -20.89 4.84
N ALA A 26 1.95 -21.38 3.77
CA ALA A 26 2.01 -20.73 2.46
C ALA A 26 1.35 -19.34 2.43
N ASN A 27 0.47 -19.05 3.38
CA ASN A 27 -0.28 -17.79 3.48
C ASN A 27 0.29 -16.84 4.53
N TYR A 28 1.33 -17.25 5.25
CA TYR A 28 1.96 -16.38 6.24
C TYR A 28 2.52 -15.12 5.59
N VAL A 29 2.20 -13.99 6.22
CA VAL A 29 2.85 -12.71 5.98
C VAL A 29 3.88 -12.52 7.09
N THR A 30 5.10 -12.21 6.74
CA THR A 30 6.20 -11.99 7.69
C THR A 30 6.65 -10.54 7.67
N ASP A 31 7.61 -10.20 8.52
CA ASP A 31 8.19 -8.85 8.59
C ASP A 31 8.84 -8.39 7.27
N VAL A 32 9.21 -9.33 6.38
CA VAL A 32 9.70 -9.03 5.02
C VAL A 32 8.66 -8.29 4.17
N GLU A 33 7.38 -8.45 4.48
CA GLU A 33 6.27 -7.81 3.75
C GLU A 33 5.95 -6.39 4.24
N ILE A 34 6.63 -5.88 5.25
CA ILE A 34 6.40 -4.52 5.75
C ILE A 34 6.58 -3.48 4.64
N GLY A 35 5.63 -2.56 4.53
CA GLY A 35 5.58 -1.51 3.50
C GLY A 35 4.85 -1.91 2.23
N LYS A 36 4.50 -3.17 2.03
CA LYS A 36 3.75 -3.61 0.84
C LYS A 36 2.28 -3.23 0.91
N PRO A 37 1.66 -2.91 -0.24
CA PRO A 37 0.25 -2.56 -0.30
C PRO A 37 -0.64 -3.79 -0.07
N VAL A 38 -1.77 -3.59 0.58
CA VAL A 38 -2.75 -4.63 0.88
C VAL A 38 -4.16 -4.26 0.43
N LYS A 39 -4.95 -5.29 0.20
CA LYS A 39 -6.38 -5.23 -0.09
C LYS A 39 -7.14 -6.21 0.79
N LEU A 40 -8.45 -5.98 0.97
CA LEU A 40 -9.33 -6.91 1.66
C LEU A 40 -9.49 -8.18 0.80
N VAL A 41 -9.24 -9.34 1.39
CA VAL A 41 -9.33 -10.65 0.71
C VAL A 41 -10.29 -11.61 1.39
N GLY A 42 -10.80 -11.26 2.55
CA GLY A 42 -11.75 -12.05 3.33
C GLY A 42 -12.30 -11.25 4.50
N ASP A 43 -13.06 -11.89 5.37
CA ASP A 43 -13.66 -11.24 6.53
C ASP A 43 -12.59 -10.70 7.49
N SER A 44 -12.46 -9.39 7.52
CA SER A 44 -11.42 -8.66 8.30
C SER A 44 -9.99 -9.12 8.02
N GLN A 45 -9.74 -9.63 6.80
CA GLN A 45 -8.46 -10.20 6.41
C GLN A 45 -7.89 -9.46 5.21
N TYR A 46 -6.63 -9.05 5.32
CA TYR A 46 -5.90 -8.30 4.28
C TYR A 46 -4.79 -9.14 3.67
N GLY A 47 -4.77 -9.18 2.35
CA GLY A 47 -3.73 -9.84 1.56
C GLY A 47 -2.93 -8.84 0.73
N LEU A 48 -1.78 -9.30 0.21
CA LEU A 48 -0.94 -8.49 -0.66
C LEU A 48 -1.65 -8.15 -1.96
N CYS A 49 -1.50 -6.91 -2.43
CA CYS A 49 -1.99 -6.49 -3.73
C CYS A 49 -1.19 -7.14 -4.86
N ALA A 50 -1.88 -7.52 -5.93
CA ALA A 50 -1.31 -7.71 -7.24
C ALA A 50 -1.23 -6.38 -8.01
N ALA A 51 -0.52 -6.34 -9.13
CA ALA A 51 -0.48 -5.16 -9.98
C ALA A 51 -1.89 -4.77 -10.47
N GLY A 52 -2.22 -3.50 -10.36
CA GLY A 52 -3.52 -2.97 -10.75
C GLY A 52 -4.61 -3.05 -9.67
N ASP A 53 -4.35 -3.71 -8.56
CA ASP A 53 -5.31 -3.75 -7.45
C ASP A 53 -5.46 -2.40 -6.77
N GLN A 54 -6.66 -2.12 -6.31
CA GLN A 54 -6.91 -0.97 -5.44
C GLN A 54 -6.17 -1.15 -4.11
N ILE A 55 -5.42 -0.14 -3.71
CA ILE A 55 -4.72 -0.14 -2.43
C ILE A 55 -5.70 0.30 -1.34
N GLU A 56 -5.92 -0.55 -0.35
CA GLU A 56 -6.67 -0.16 0.84
C GLU A 56 -5.77 0.41 1.92
N GLY A 57 -4.59 -0.16 2.07
CA GLY A 57 -3.57 0.30 2.99
C GLY A 57 -2.22 -0.36 2.71
N TYR A 58 -1.31 -0.25 3.65
CA TYR A 58 -0.02 -0.94 3.58
C TYR A 58 0.39 -1.51 4.94
N ILE A 59 1.19 -2.55 4.92
CA ILE A 59 1.64 -3.23 6.13
C ILE A 59 2.61 -2.33 6.88
N ALA A 60 2.27 -1.97 8.12
CA ALA A 60 3.12 -1.17 9.02
C ALA A 60 3.95 -2.05 9.96
N ALA A 61 3.39 -3.15 10.42
CA ALA A 61 4.07 -4.12 11.29
C ALA A 61 3.47 -5.50 11.12
N VAL A 62 4.25 -6.54 11.45
CA VAL A 62 3.81 -7.94 11.44
C VAL A 62 4.23 -8.59 12.75
N GLU A 63 3.29 -9.29 13.39
CA GLU A 63 3.59 -10.14 14.54
C GLU A 63 4.14 -11.48 14.04
N THR A 64 5.37 -11.78 14.40
CA THR A 64 6.08 -12.97 13.91
C THR A 64 5.80 -14.25 14.69
N TYR A 65 5.17 -14.14 15.84
CA TYR A 65 4.85 -15.28 16.70
C TYR A 65 3.34 -15.40 16.90
N THR A 66 2.70 -16.16 16.05
CA THR A 66 1.30 -16.55 16.23
C THR A 66 1.22 -18.04 16.52
N ALA A 67 0.41 -18.43 17.49
CA ALA A 67 0.16 -19.84 17.82
C ALA A 67 -0.74 -20.54 16.76
N ASP A 68 -1.40 -19.75 15.94
CA ASP A 68 -2.36 -20.18 14.94
C ASP A 68 -1.78 -20.01 13.52
N ASP A 69 -2.35 -20.72 12.54
CA ASP A 69 -1.91 -20.74 11.14
C ASP A 69 -2.25 -19.44 10.37
N PHE A 70 -2.10 -18.27 10.98
CA PHE A 70 -2.30 -16.99 10.31
C PHE A 70 -1.43 -15.89 10.93
N SER A 71 -1.13 -14.88 10.14
CA SER A 71 -0.36 -13.72 10.59
C SER A 71 -1.28 -12.62 11.10
N ILE A 72 -0.85 -11.95 12.15
CA ILE A 72 -1.47 -10.73 12.67
C ILE A 72 -0.46 -9.60 12.54
N GLY A 73 -0.93 -8.42 12.24
CA GLY A 73 -0.09 -7.24 12.17
C GLY A 73 -0.89 -5.96 12.13
N SER A 74 -0.24 -4.88 11.75
CA SER A 74 -0.85 -3.56 11.64
C SER A 74 -0.89 -3.12 10.19
N VAL A 75 -2.04 -2.62 9.76
CA VAL A 75 -2.24 -2.01 8.44
C VAL A 75 -2.48 -0.52 8.62
N GLN A 76 -1.74 0.28 7.87
CA GLN A 76 -1.92 1.72 7.80
C GLN A 76 -2.87 2.05 6.66
N PHE A 77 -4.03 2.63 6.98
CA PHE A 77 -5.07 2.97 6.02
C PHE A 77 -5.10 4.44 5.65
N GLU A 78 -4.45 5.31 6.40
CA GLU A 78 -4.55 6.75 6.27
C GLU A 78 -3.17 7.42 6.29
N GLY A 79 -3.14 8.72 6.08
CA GLY A 79 -1.93 9.53 6.10
C GLY A 79 -1.22 9.59 4.76
N ARG A 80 0.05 9.91 4.80
CA ARG A 80 0.91 10.06 3.62
C ARG A 80 1.93 8.94 3.55
N LYS A 81 2.21 8.48 2.35
CA LYS A 81 3.18 7.42 2.10
C LYS A 81 4.10 7.78 0.94
N ARG A 82 5.40 7.63 1.15
CA ARG A 82 6.38 7.63 0.04
C ARG A 82 6.25 6.37 -0.77
N VAL A 83 6.23 6.53 -2.08
CA VAL A 83 6.05 5.44 -3.04
C VAL A 83 6.98 5.60 -4.22
N THR A 84 7.20 4.53 -4.96
CA THR A 84 7.92 4.53 -6.23
C THR A 84 6.92 4.49 -7.37
N LEU A 85 7.05 5.39 -8.34
CA LEU A 85 6.19 5.42 -9.52
C LEU A 85 6.55 4.28 -10.47
N ASP A 86 5.54 3.59 -10.96
CA ASP A 86 5.66 2.44 -11.87
C ASP A 86 4.89 2.64 -13.19
N GLY A 87 4.60 3.91 -13.52
CA GLY A 87 3.94 4.28 -14.77
C GLY A 87 2.42 4.13 -14.74
N LEU A 88 1.85 3.58 -15.80
CA LEU A 88 0.40 3.47 -15.99
C LEU A 88 -0.10 2.08 -15.60
N GLN A 89 -1.31 1.99 -15.07
CA GLN A 89 -1.94 0.71 -14.72
C GLN A 89 -2.03 -0.25 -15.91
N ALA A 90 -2.36 0.26 -17.10
CA ALA A 90 -2.48 -0.55 -18.31
C ALA A 90 -1.12 -1.07 -18.83
N THR A 91 -0.05 -0.34 -18.53
CA THR A 91 1.32 -0.65 -19.00
C THR A 91 2.31 -0.33 -17.88
N PRO A 92 2.38 -1.17 -16.83
CA PRO A 92 3.36 -0.98 -15.75
C PRO A 92 4.79 -0.89 -16.31
N GLY A 93 5.58 -0.01 -15.74
CA GLY A 93 6.94 0.28 -16.23
C GLY A 93 7.01 1.32 -17.34
N THR A 94 5.89 1.88 -17.80
CA THR A 94 5.86 2.93 -18.85
C THR A 94 4.90 4.06 -18.51
N GLY A 95 5.17 5.24 -19.03
CA GLY A 95 4.35 6.42 -18.86
C GLY A 95 4.76 7.30 -17.70
N THR A 96 4.04 8.39 -17.49
CA THR A 96 4.31 9.39 -16.45
C THR A 96 3.09 9.63 -15.59
N CYS A 97 3.32 9.96 -14.33
CA CYS A 97 2.31 10.34 -13.37
C CYS A 97 2.40 11.85 -13.06
N ALA A 98 1.32 12.44 -12.65
CA ALA A 98 1.24 13.85 -12.25
C ALA A 98 0.65 14.00 -10.86
N VAL A 99 0.87 15.14 -10.22
CA VAL A 99 0.19 15.51 -8.98
C VAL A 99 -1.32 15.53 -9.22
N GLY A 100 -2.07 14.92 -8.31
CA GLY A 100 -3.52 14.77 -8.41
C GLY A 100 -3.99 13.46 -9.05
N ASP A 101 -3.09 12.71 -9.70
CA ASP A 101 -3.43 11.39 -10.24
C ASP A 101 -3.75 10.40 -9.12
N TYR A 102 -4.81 9.63 -9.31
CA TYR A 102 -5.13 8.49 -8.44
C TYR A 102 -4.27 7.29 -8.81
N VAL A 103 -3.92 6.52 -7.81
CA VAL A 103 -2.99 5.40 -7.97
C VAL A 103 -3.58 4.08 -7.51
N VAL A 104 -3.11 3.02 -8.13
CA VAL A 104 -3.32 1.62 -7.77
C VAL A 104 -1.98 0.94 -7.55
N ALA A 105 -1.98 -0.29 -7.04
CA ALA A 105 -0.75 -1.04 -6.85
C ALA A 105 -0.01 -1.23 -8.18
N GLY A 106 1.30 -0.99 -8.15
CA GLY A 106 2.20 -1.25 -9.26
C GLY A 106 2.69 -2.69 -9.29
N THR A 107 3.80 -2.93 -9.97
CA THR A 107 4.41 -4.26 -10.05
C THR A 107 4.68 -4.80 -8.64
N ALA A 108 4.09 -5.94 -8.35
CA ALA A 108 4.20 -6.57 -7.04
C ALA A 108 5.59 -7.17 -6.83
N VAL A 109 6.11 -7.04 -5.62
CA VAL A 109 7.27 -7.79 -5.16
C VAL A 109 6.78 -9.11 -4.59
N ALA A 110 7.41 -10.20 -5.00
CA ALA A 110 7.02 -11.55 -4.57
C ALA A 110 6.97 -11.68 -3.05
N LYS A 111 6.02 -12.45 -2.55
CA LYS A 111 5.93 -12.80 -1.13
C LYS A 111 7.23 -13.45 -0.68
N GLY A 112 7.71 -13.08 0.49
CA GLY A 112 8.98 -13.56 1.03
C GLY A 112 10.21 -12.77 0.56
N THR A 113 10.02 -11.77 -0.31
CA THR A 113 11.09 -10.86 -0.75
C THR A 113 10.81 -9.47 -0.22
N ALA A 114 11.77 -8.87 0.48
CA ALA A 114 11.63 -7.51 1.01
C ALA A 114 11.61 -6.46 -0.10
N LEU A 115 10.98 -5.33 0.17
CA LEU A 115 11.06 -4.16 -0.69
C LEU A 115 12.49 -3.60 -0.68
N THR A 116 13.05 -3.35 -1.84
CA THR A 116 14.33 -2.65 -2.01
C THR A 116 14.14 -1.15 -2.25
N VAL A 117 12.95 -0.77 -2.65
CA VAL A 117 12.48 0.62 -2.84
C VAL A 117 11.09 0.75 -2.21
N PRO A 118 10.60 1.98 -1.94
CA PRO A 118 9.21 2.15 -1.50
C PRO A 118 8.23 1.44 -2.43
N MET A 119 7.08 1.00 -1.89
CA MET A 119 6.09 0.25 -2.67
C MET A 119 5.78 0.94 -4.00
N LYS A 120 5.63 0.13 -5.04
CA LYS A 120 5.35 0.62 -6.39
C LYS A 120 3.87 0.92 -6.57
N VAL A 121 3.57 2.02 -7.24
CA VAL A 121 2.22 2.43 -7.60
C VAL A 121 2.14 2.84 -9.07
N CYS A 122 1.02 2.54 -9.71
CA CYS A 122 0.72 2.98 -11.07
C CYS A 122 -0.41 4.01 -11.06
N LYS A 123 -0.39 4.93 -12.03
CA LYS A 123 -1.54 5.79 -12.30
C LYS A 123 -2.75 4.94 -12.68
N ALA A 124 -3.86 5.11 -11.97
CA ALA A 124 -5.09 4.39 -12.25
C ALA A 124 -5.67 4.77 -13.63
N THR A 125 -6.12 3.78 -14.37
CA THR A 125 -6.77 3.99 -15.67
C THR A 125 -8.17 4.60 -15.50
N THR A 126 -8.88 4.19 -14.44
CA THR A 126 -10.22 4.71 -14.10
C THR A 126 -10.35 4.83 -12.60
N GLN A 127 -11.15 5.79 -12.17
CA GLN A 127 -11.47 6.02 -10.76
C GLN A 127 -12.86 5.48 -10.38
N THR A 128 -13.59 4.94 -11.33
CA THR A 128 -14.93 4.42 -11.10
C THR A 128 -14.88 3.21 -10.16
N GLY A 129 -15.61 3.28 -9.07
CA GLY A 129 -15.64 2.21 -8.06
C GLY A 129 -14.51 2.25 -7.02
N MET A 130 -13.65 3.26 -7.07
CA MET A 130 -12.63 3.46 -6.04
C MET A 130 -13.21 4.21 -4.85
N TYR A 131 -13.61 3.48 -3.81
CA TYR A 131 -14.15 4.07 -2.58
C TYR A 131 -13.06 4.62 -1.66
N PHE A 132 -11.87 4.02 -1.69
CA PHE A 132 -10.72 4.40 -0.87
C PHE A 132 -9.54 4.61 -1.80
N ALA A 133 -9.49 5.77 -2.39
CA ALA A 133 -8.46 6.07 -3.38
C ALA A 133 -7.28 6.80 -2.75
N TRP A 134 -6.10 6.46 -3.21
CA TRP A 134 -4.88 7.19 -2.93
C TRP A 134 -4.55 8.07 -4.14
N ARG A 135 -4.11 9.29 -3.89
CA ARG A 135 -3.69 10.19 -4.95
C ARG A 135 -2.29 10.73 -4.71
N ILE A 136 -1.61 11.11 -5.76
CA ILE A 136 -0.31 11.76 -5.67
C ILE A 136 -0.50 13.21 -5.23
N VAL A 137 0.17 13.59 -4.15
CA VAL A 137 0.16 14.97 -3.63
C VAL A 137 1.50 15.68 -3.86
N SER A 138 2.58 14.95 -4.08
CA SER A 138 3.89 15.52 -4.34
C SER A 138 4.74 14.56 -5.19
N LEU A 139 5.56 15.14 -6.06
CA LEU A 139 6.55 14.44 -6.88
C LEU A 139 7.95 14.91 -6.46
N GLU A 140 8.90 13.98 -6.34
CA GLU A 140 10.32 14.32 -6.17
C GLU A 140 11.05 14.42 -7.54
N GLY A 141 10.32 14.61 -8.63
CA GLY A 141 10.86 14.69 -9.98
C GLY A 141 9.80 15.00 -11.03
N THR A 142 9.94 14.45 -12.22
CA THR A 142 9.04 14.69 -13.35
C THR A 142 7.84 13.75 -13.42
N GLY A 143 7.72 12.81 -12.49
CA GLY A 143 6.68 11.79 -12.50
C GLY A 143 7.01 10.55 -13.34
N ALA A 144 8.25 10.42 -13.80
CA ALA A 144 8.69 9.27 -14.57
C ALA A 144 8.78 7.99 -13.71
N VAL A 145 8.78 6.85 -14.38
CA VAL A 145 8.96 5.53 -13.77
C VAL A 145 10.26 5.49 -12.95
N GLY A 146 10.19 4.90 -11.77
CA GLY A 146 11.30 4.77 -10.83
C GLY A 146 11.51 5.98 -9.93
N GLN A 147 10.85 7.11 -10.18
CA GLN A 147 10.92 8.27 -9.32
C GLN A 147 10.02 8.14 -8.09
N ILE A 148 10.35 8.91 -7.06
CA ILE A 148 9.62 8.92 -5.80
C ILE A 148 8.49 9.95 -5.84
N ALA A 149 7.38 9.57 -5.25
CA ALA A 149 6.24 10.44 -5.01
C ALA A 149 5.73 10.25 -3.58
N VAL A 150 4.90 11.18 -3.15
CA VAL A 150 4.12 11.05 -1.92
C VAL A 150 2.65 10.94 -2.30
N ILE A 151 2.01 9.92 -1.79
CA ILE A 151 0.57 9.70 -1.94
C ILE A 151 -0.15 9.97 -0.62
N GLU A 152 -1.40 10.35 -0.72
CA GLU A 152 -2.31 10.57 0.40
C GLU A 152 -3.64 9.88 0.10
N ARG A 153 -4.24 9.29 1.13
CA ARG A 153 -5.58 8.72 0.99
C ARG A 153 -6.62 9.82 0.89
N VAL A 154 -7.49 9.67 -0.09
CA VAL A 154 -8.68 10.51 -0.29
C VAL A 154 -9.89 9.67 0.09
N SER A 155 -10.48 10.00 1.17
CA SER A 155 -11.71 9.34 1.64
C SER A 155 -12.94 9.90 0.96
#